data_f2a673e345423219860e7a69b0fc7af3
#
_entry.id   f2a673e345423219860e7a69b0fc7af3
#
_cell.length_a   1.000
_cell.length_b   1.000
_cell.length_c   1.000
_cell.angle_alpha   90.00
_cell.angle_beta   90.00
_cell.angle_gamma   90.00
#
_symmetry.space_group_name_H-M   'P 1'
#
loop_
_entity.id
_entity.type
_entity.pdbx_description
1 polymer ?
#
loop_
_entity_poly.entity_id
_entity_poly.type
_entity_poly.pdbx_seq_one_letter_code
_entity_poly.pdbx_strand_id
1 'polypeptide(L)'
;MAVFALGAVLWHLSAVEKVPALVVASGVERGEVIDASDVRVAYVSSDDALARLDEAQLDRVVGRVALVDLAEGTLLTTSVIADAATVQDGDGVVGLSLDPGAYPARGLAPGDRVNVVRSADVADLDADPAVIARNATVFAVDELASDRLLVSVLATEADAEAVAAVASAGGLRLVLVSP
;
A
#
# COMPACT_ATOMS: atom_id res chain seq x y z
N MET A 1 11.69 -23.61 -52.69
CA MET A 1 12.10 -23.83 -51.28
C MET A 1 12.13 -22.51 -50.47
N ALA A 2 12.67 -21.40 -50.97
CA ALA A 2 12.74 -20.12 -50.21
C ALA A 2 11.39 -19.50 -49.86
N VAL A 3 10.38 -19.62 -50.71
CA VAL A 3 9.04 -19.01 -50.49
C VAL A 3 8.28 -19.70 -49.33
N PHE A 4 8.47 -21.00 -49.13
CA PHE A 4 7.86 -21.72 -48.01
C PHE A 4 8.48 -21.35 -46.65
N ALA A 5 9.79 -21.07 -46.60
CA ALA A 5 10.48 -20.65 -45.39
C ALA A 5 10.02 -19.27 -44.95
N LEU A 6 9.81 -18.32 -45.89
CA LEU A 6 9.32 -16.96 -45.58
C LEU A 6 7.90 -17.00 -45.06
N GLY A 7 7.02 -17.87 -45.64
CA GLY A 7 5.63 -18.03 -45.17
C GLY A 7 5.54 -18.61 -43.76
N ALA A 8 6.40 -19.56 -43.42
CA ALA A 8 6.43 -20.14 -42.06
C ALA A 8 6.93 -19.15 -41.00
N VAL A 9 7.90 -18.31 -41.35
CA VAL A 9 8.39 -17.22 -40.42
C VAL A 9 7.34 -16.15 -40.22
N LEU A 10 6.66 -15.71 -41.27
CA LEU A 10 5.57 -14.75 -41.18
C LEU A 10 4.38 -15.29 -40.38
N TRP A 11 4.06 -16.57 -40.53
CA TRP A 11 2.98 -17.20 -39.76
C TRP A 11 3.34 -17.37 -38.28
N HIS A 12 4.59 -17.68 -37.97
CA HIS A 12 5.09 -17.78 -36.60
C HIS A 12 5.11 -16.43 -35.89
N LEU A 13 5.44 -15.33 -36.61
CA LEU A 13 5.37 -13.97 -36.09
C LEU A 13 3.93 -13.45 -35.92
N SER A 14 2.96 -14.01 -36.65
CA SER A 14 1.54 -13.65 -36.50
C SER A 14 0.82 -14.45 -35.42
N ALA A 15 1.41 -15.52 -34.90
CA ALA A 15 0.80 -16.44 -33.94
C ALA A 15 0.98 -16.02 -32.47
N VAL A 16 1.62 -14.88 -32.20
CA VAL A 16 1.70 -14.34 -30.84
C VAL A 16 0.39 -13.63 -30.54
N GLU A 17 -0.51 -14.32 -29.88
CA GLU A 17 -1.78 -13.74 -29.42
C GLU A 17 -1.47 -12.63 -28.41
N LYS A 18 -1.91 -11.42 -28.74
CA LYS A 18 -1.82 -10.27 -27.86
C LYS A 18 -3.09 -10.15 -27.04
N VAL A 19 -2.94 -10.10 -25.74
CA VAL A 19 -4.06 -9.98 -24.80
C VAL A 19 -4.04 -8.62 -24.12
N PRO A 20 -5.20 -8.03 -23.85
CA PRO A 20 -5.28 -6.77 -23.11
C PRO A 20 -4.83 -6.98 -21.66
N ALA A 21 -4.11 -6.01 -21.14
CA ALA A 21 -3.66 -5.97 -19.76
C ALA A 21 -3.69 -4.52 -19.25
N LEU A 22 -4.00 -4.34 -17.99
CA LEU A 22 -3.92 -3.04 -17.33
C LEU A 22 -2.46 -2.77 -16.94
N VAL A 23 -1.97 -1.60 -17.32
CA VAL A 23 -0.64 -1.12 -16.98
C VAL A 23 -0.73 0.31 -16.42
N VAL A 24 0.24 0.67 -15.62
CA VAL A 24 0.39 2.01 -15.06
C VAL A 24 0.67 3.00 -16.19
N ALA A 25 -0.11 4.08 -16.27
CA ALA A 25 0.03 5.15 -17.26
C ALA A 25 0.93 6.28 -16.76
N SER A 26 0.88 6.58 -15.46
CA SER A 26 1.72 7.55 -14.74
C SER A 26 2.22 6.92 -13.45
N GLY A 27 3.42 7.28 -12.98
CA GLY A 27 3.96 6.70 -11.74
C GLY A 27 3.01 6.92 -10.56
N VAL A 28 2.80 5.87 -9.74
CA VAL A 28 1.96 5.88 -8.53
C VAL A 28 2.84 5.47 -7.36
N GLU A 29 2.89 6.27 -6.31
CA GLU A 29 3.68 5.99 -5.12
C GLU A 29 3.01 4.96 -4.21
N ARG A 30 3.80 4.27 -3.41
CA ARG A 30 3.27 3.34 -2.40
C ARG A 30 2.34 4.06 -1.43
N GLY A 31 1.14 3.53 -1.25
CA GLY A 31 0.09 4.11 -0.39
C GLY A 31 -0.80 5.13 -1.09
N GLU A 32 -0.51 5.48 -2.33
CA GLU A 32 -1.36 6.35 -3.14
C GLU A 32 -2.56 5.58 -3.68
N VAL A 33 -3.70 6.26 -3.80
CA VAL A 33 -4.92 5.72 -4.40
C VAL A 33 -4.80 5.81 -5.92
N ILE A 34 -5.00 4.70 -6.59
CA ILE A 34 -4.92 4.59 -8.05
C ILE A 34 -6.18 5.19 -8.67
N ASP A 35 -6.02 6.23 -9.45
CA ASP A 35 -7.09 6.86 -10.23
C ASP A 35 -7.21 6.26 -11.63
N ALA A 36 -8.34 6.53 -12.30
CA ALA A 36 -8.56 6.04 -13.66
C ALA A 36 -7.55 6.61 -14.68
N SER A 37 -6.98 7.80 -14.41
CA SER A 37 -5.94 8.41 -15.23
C SER A 37 -4.57 7.74 -15.09
N ASP A 38 -4.35 7.00 -14.00
CA ASP A 38 -3.10 6.29 -13.73
C ASP A 38 -3.03 4.92 -14.41
N VAL A 39 -4.11 4.52 -15.07
CA VAL A 39 -4.25 3.20 -15.68
C VAL A 39 -4.53 3.32 -17.17
N ARG A 40 -3.86 2.50 -17.96
CA ARG A 40 -4.14 2.35 -19.40
C ARG A 40 -4.12 0.88 -19.80
N VAL A 41 -4.81 0.57 -20.88
CA VAL A 41 -4.76 -0.75 -21.50
C VAL A 41 -3.53 -0.84 -22.40
N ALA A 42 -2.77 -1.90 -22.25
CA ALA A 42 -1.69 -2.28 -23.15
C ALA A 42 -1.90 -3.71 -23.66
N TYR A 43 -1.46 -3.99 -24.87
CA TYR A 43 -1.54 -5.33 -25.44
C TYR A 43 -0.21 -6.02 -25.25
N VAL A 44 -0.20 -7.08 -24.45
CA VAL A 44 1.00 -7.86 -24.11
C VAL A 44 0.92 -9.24 -24.73
N SER A 45 2.06 -9.75 -25.17
CA SER A 45 2.21 -11.17 -25.50
C SER A 45 2.27 -11.92 -24.18
N SER A 46 1.26 -12.71 -23.89
CA SER A 46 1.13 -13.35 -22.59
C SER A 46 1.03 -14.86 -22.75
N ASP A 47 1.70 -15.54 -21.86
CA ASP A 47 1.41 -16.91 -21.49
C ASP A 47 0.29 -16.91 -20.44
N ASP A 48 -0.61 -17.89 -20.42
CA ASP A 48 -1.75 -17.99 -19.49
C ASP A 48 -1.32 -18.01 -18.00
N ALA A 49 -0.03 -18.22 -17.74
CA ALA A 49 0.55 -18.22 -16.40
C ALA A 49 0.72 -16.83 -15.76
N LEU A 50 0.58 -15.73 -16.53
CA LEU A 50 0.75 -14.39 -15.97
C LEU A 50 -0.54 -13.92 -15.27
N ALA A 51 -0.44 -13.71 -13.96
CA ALA A 51 -1.48 -13.06 -13.18
C ALA A 51 -1.56 -11.58 -13.61
N ARG A 52 -2.45 -11.26 -14.55
CA ARG A 52 -2.70 -9.89 -15.03
C ARG A 52 -4.14 -9.49 -14.77
N LEU A 53 -4.36 -8.21 -14.63
CA LEU A 53 -5.69 -7.62 -14.66
C LEU A 53 -5.97 -7.17 -16.10
N ASP A 54 -7.15 -7.49 -16.62
CA ASP A 54 -7.60 -7.11 -17.95
C ASP A 54 -8.50 -5.85 -17.90
N GLU A 55 -8.88 -5.35 -19.07
CA GLU A 55 -9.72 -4.16 -19.21
C GLU A 55 -11.07 -4.30 -18.46
N ALA A 56 -11.67 -5.49 -18.43
CA ALA A 56 -12.93 -5.74 -17.72
C ALA A 56 -12.79 -5.64 -16.19
N GLN A 57 -11.57 -5.60 -15.69
CA GLN A 57 -11.26 -5.52 -14.26
C GLN A 57 -10.82 -4.11 -13.81
N LEU A 58 -10.93 -3.10 -14.68
CA LEU A 58 -10.55 -1.72 -14.37
C LEU A 58 -11.23 -1.21 -13.08
N ASP A 59 -12.52 -1.50 -12.90
CA ASP A 59 -13.28 -1.12 -11.70
C ASP A 59 -12.74 -1.77 -10.40
N ARG A 60 -11.92 -2.82 -10.53
CA ARG A 60 -11.25 -3.47 -9.40
C ARG A 60 -9.89 -2.85 -9.07
N VAL A 61 -9.42 -1.93 -9.89
CA VAL A 61 -8.14 -1.25 -9.73
C VAL A 61 -8.33 0.18 -9.27
N VAL A 62 -9.26 0.89 -9.89
CA VAL A 62 -9.57 2.28 -9.54
C VAL A 62 -10.12 2.35 -8.12
N GLY A 63 -9.56 3.26 -7.32
CA GLY A 63 -9.89 3.40 -5.89
C GLY A 63 -9.13 2.45 -4.97
N ARG A 64 -8.23 1.59 -5.50
CA ARG A 64 -7.32 0.76 -4.71
C ARG A 64 -6.06 1.54 -4.35
N VAL A 65 -5.35 1.06 -3.34
CA VAL A 65 -4.08 1.62 -2.89
C VAL A 65 -2.92 0.80 -3.44
N ALA A 66 -1.90 1.46 -3.93
CA ALA A 66 -0.65 0.84 -4.36
C ALA A 66 0.15 0.31 -3.15
N LEU A 67 0.48 -0.97 -3.13
CA LEU A 67 1.27 -1.61 -2.06
C LEU A 67 2.78 -1.35 -2.21
N VAL A 68 3.21 -0.95 -3.40
CA VAL A 68 4.60 -0.65 -3.76
C VAL A 68 4.61 0.52 -4.74
N ASP A 69 5.78 1.15 -4.93
CA ASP A 69 5.94 2.16 -5.97
C ASP A 69 5.75 1.51 -7.35
N LEU A 70 4.83 2.05 -8.12
CA LEU A 70 4.47 1.57 -9.45
C LEU A 70 5.01 2.55 -10.51
N ALA A 71 6.04 2.15 -11.20
CA ALA A 71 6.57 2.94 -12.32
C ALA A 71 5.64 2.87 -13.53
N GLU A 72 5.67 3.90 -14.40
CA GLU A 72 4.97 3.89 -15.68
C GLU A 72 5.31 2.62 -16.49
N GLY A 73 4.29 1.99 -17.07
CA GLY A 73 4.40 0.74 -17.81
C GLY A 73 4.40 -0.53 -16.95
N THR A 74 4.36 -0.42 -15.62
CA THR A 74 4.23 -1.59 -14.72
C THR A 74 2.91 -2.30 -14.98
N LEU A 75 2.96 -3.63 -15.12
CA LEU A 75 1.77 -4.48 -15.25
C LEU A 75 1.03 -4.53 -13.92
N LEU A 76 -0.25 -4.23 -13.92
CA LEU A 76 -1.08 -4.30 -12.73
C LEU A 76 -1.53 -5.73 -12.45
N THR A 77 -1.32 -6.15 -11.21
CA THR A 77 -1.70 -7.45 -10.68
C THR A 77 -2.37 -7.28 -9.32
N THR A 78 -3.12 -8.27 -8.87
CA THR A 78 -3.74 -8.24 -7.53
C THR A 78 -2.73 -8.20 -6.37
N SER A 79 -1.47 -8.57 -6.63
CA SER A 79 -0.42 -8.59 -5.60
C SER A 79 0.19 -7.22 -5.29
N VAL A 80 -0.02 -6.23 -6.16
CA VAL A 80 0.55 -4.88 -5.99
C VAL A 80 -0.48 -3.82 -5.58
N ILE A 81 -1.74 -4.22 -5.39
CA ILE A 81 -2.85 -3.35 -5.00
C ILE A 81 -3.61 -3.93 -3.81
N ALA A 82 -4.20 -3.06 -3.00
CA ALA A 82 -5.07 -3.43 -1.89
C ALA A 82 -6.32 -2.54 -1.83
N ASP A 83 -7.32 -2.95 -1.04
CA ASP A 83 -8.44 -2.09 -0.73
C ASP A 83 -7.95 -0.85 0.03
N ALA A 84 -8.44 0.33 -0.34
CA ALA A 84 -8.22 1.53 0.46
C ALA A 84 -8.87 1.33 1.83
N ALA A 85 -8.15 1.73 2.88
CA ALA A 85 -8.71 1.70 4.22
C ALA A 85 -9.92 2.66 4.28
N THR A 86 -11.06 2.16 4.72
CA THR A 86 -12.29 2.95 4.91
C THR A 86 -12.72 2.85 6.36
N VAL A 87 -13.16 3.97 6.94
CA VAL A 87 -13.69 4.00 8.30
C VAL A 87 -15.09 3.38 8.29
N GLN A 88 -15.31 2.37 9.12
CA GLN A 88 -16.59 1.68 9.28
C GLN A 88 -17.20 1.96 10.66
N ASP A 89 -18.43 1.52 10.88
CA ASP A 89 -19.06 1.60 12.20
C ASP A 89 -18.25 0.79 13.23
N GLY A 90 -17.88 1.43 14.34
CA GLY A 90 -17.04 0.84 15.39
C GLY A 90 -15.53 1.03 15.17
N ASP A 91 -15.14 1.71 14.11
CA ASP A 91 -13.75 2.14 13.89
C ASP A 91 -13.50 3.56 14.45
N GLY A 92 -12.26 3.78 14.88
CA GLY A 92 -11.75 5.08 15.27
C GLY A 92 -10.47 5.42 14.51
N VAL A 93 -10.30 6.70 14.15
CA VAL A 93 -9.06 7.21 13.56
C VAL A 93 -8.39 8.15 14.56
N VAL A 94 -7.14 7.87 14.90
CA VAL A 94 -6.34 8.69 15.81
C VAL A 94 -5.10 9.24 15.12
N GLY A 95 -4.84 10.54 15.26
CA GLY A 95 -3.65 11.20 14.72
C GLY A 95 -2.50 11.17 15.73
N LEU A 96 -1.32 10.78 15.26
CA LEU A 96 -0.09 10.69 16.04
C LEU A 96 1.00 11.52 15.38
N SER A 97 1.65 12.39 16.16
CA SER A 97 2.86 13.09 15.74
C SER A 97 4.07 12.31 16.24
N LEU A 98 4.87 11.78 15.33
CA LEU A 98 5.98 10.87 15.62
C LEU A 98 7.31 11.52 15.28
N ASP A 99 8.23 11.46 16.22
CA ASP A 99 9.62 11.88 16.01
C ASP A 99 10.44 10.78 15.31
N PRO A 100 11.56 11.11 14.68
CA PRO A 100 12.50 10.14 14.13
C PRO A 100 12.89 9.08 15.17
N GLY A 101 12.79 7.80 14.80
CA GLY A 101 13.01 6.66 15.68
C GLY A 101 11.76 6.14 16.39
N ALA A 102 10.62 6.84 16.30
CA ALA A 102 9.33 6.33 16.76
C ALA A 102 8.57 5.52 15.71
N TYR A 103 9.11 5.40 14.50
CA TYR A 103 8.58 4.65 13.37
C TYR A 103 9.70 3.94 12.60
N PRO A 104 9.41 2.95 11.76
CA PRO A 104 10.42 2.21 10.99
C PRO A 104 11.20 3.11 10.03
N ALA A 105 12.52 2.87 9.88
CA ALA A 105 13.38 3.68 9.01
C ALA A 105 12.98 3.67 7.52
N ARG A 106 12.26 2.65 7.07
CA ARG A 106 11.69 2.60 5.71
C ARG A 106 10.50 3.54 5.49
N GLY A 107 10.08 4.25 6.54
CA GLY A 107 8.85 5.01 6.54
C GLY A 107 7.60 4.15 6.72
N LEU A 108 6.46 4.83 6.73
CA LEU A 108 5.11 4.24 6.77
C LEU A 108 4.34 4.71 5.54
N ALA A 109 3.38 3.90 5.10
CA ALA A 109 2.45 4.29 4.03
C ALA A 109 1.02 3.87 4.40
N PRO A 110 0.00 4.53 3.86
CA PRO A 110 -1.38 4.08 3.95
C PRO A 110 -1.51 2.61 3.59
N GLY A 111 -2.30 1.86 4.37
CA GLY A 111 -2.46 0.41 4.24
C GLY A 111 -1.45 -0.44 5.03
N ASP A 112 -0.37 0.11 5.54
CA ASP A 112 0.55 -0.62 6.42
C ASP A 112 -0.14 -1.07 7.71
N ARG A 113 0.18 -2.28 8.19
CA ARG A 113 -0.28 -2.79 9.48
C ARG A 113 0.74 -2.48 10.56
N VAL A 114 0.28 -1.90 11.66
CA VAL A 114 1.14 -1.48 12.76
C VAL A 114 0.57 -1.89 14.12
N ASN A 115 1.47 -2.14 15.08
CA ASN A 115 1.13 -2.14 16.49
C ASN A 115 1.55 -0.80 17.09
N VAL A 116 0.68 -0.20 17.89
CA VAL A 116 1.00 1.00 18.68
C VAL A 116 1.52 0.56 20.04
N VAL A 117 2.76 0.91 20.33
CA VAL A 117 3.46 0.50 21.56
C VAL A 117 3.83 1.76 22.34
N ARG A 118 3.52 1.77 23.62
CA ARG A 118 4.06 2.74 24.56
C ARG A 118 5.41 2.22 25.05
N SER A 119 6.49 2.97 24.83
CA SER A 119 7.78 2.69 25.45
C SER A 119 7.71 2.98 26.95
N ALA A 120 8.50 2.26 27.74
CA ALA A 120 8.70 2.63 29.14
C ALA A 120 9.25 4.05 29.22
N ASP A 121 8.72 4.86 30.12
CA ASP A 121 9.24 6.20 30.37
C ASP A 121 10.64 6.08 31.00
N VAL A 122 11.59 6.89 30.55
CA VAL A 122 12.93 6.94 31.15
C VAL A 122 12.87 7.41 32.61
N ALA A 123 11.81 8.12 32.97
CA ALA A 123 11.56 8.59 34.34
C ALA A 123 10.87 7.54 35.23
N ASP A 124 10.24 6.51 34.64
CA ASP A 124 9.58 5.43 35.35
C ASP A 124 10.13 4.09 34.82
N LEU A 125 11.27 3.69 35.39
CA LEU A 125 11.96 2.45 35.01
C LEU A 125 11.19 1.16 35.36
N ASP A 126 10.12 1.30 36.18
CA ASP A 126 9.24 0.20 36.56
C ASP A 126 8.00 0.11 35.63
N ALA A 127 7.81 1.05 34.71
CA ALA A 127 6.75 0.99 33.72
C ALA A 127 7.09 0.03 32.58
N ASP A 128 6.44 -1.11 32.54
CA ASP A 128 6.58 -2.06 31.44
C ASP A 128 6.08 -1.45 30.11
N PRO A 129 6.80 -1.70 29.00
CA PRO A 129 6.32 -1.33 27.69
C PRO A 129 5.00 -2.05 27.42
N ALA A 130 3.99 -1.32 26.96
CA ALA A 130 2.68 -1.86 26.70
C ALA A 130 2.28 -1.71 25.24
N VAL A 131 1.71 -2.76 24.65
CA VAL A 131 1.04 -2.67 23.35
C VAL A 131 -0.35 -2.10 23.60
N ILE A 132 -0.62 -0.90 23.09
CA ILE A 132 -1.88 -0.20 23.28
C ILE A 132 -2.90 -0.61 22.21
N ALA A 133 -2.47 -0.73 20.95
CA ALA A 133 -3.30 -1.21 19.86
C ALA A 133 -2.53 -2.22 19.00
N ARG A 134 -3.23 -3.23 18.51
CA ARG A 134 -2.67 -4.28 17.65
C ARG A 134 -3.33 -4.26 16.28
N ASN A 135 -2.53 -4.58 15.23
CA ASN A 135 -3.04 -4.70 13.86
C ASN A 135 -3.82 -3.47 13.38
N ALA A 136 -3.50 -2.30 13.91
CA ALA A 136 -4.05 -1.05 13.42
C ALA A 136 -3.55 -0.78 12.00
N THR A 137 -4.35 -0.10 11.19
CA THR A 137 -4.00 0.22 9.80
C THR A 137 -3.55 1.69 9.71
N VAL A 138 -2.43 1.94 9.07
CA VAL A 138 -2.05 3.31 8.72
C VAL A 138 -3.05 3.85 7.71
N PHE A 139 -3.77 4.90 8.07
CA PHE A 139 -4.83 5.52 7.27
C PHE A 139 -4.29 6.63 6.38
N ALA A 140 -3.43 7.49 6.94
CA ALA A 140 -2.77 8.57 6.24
C ALA A 140 -1.41 8.87 6.86
N VAL A 141 -0.48 9.40 6.07
CA VAL A 141 0.86 9.84 6.50
C VAL A 141 1.16 11.17 5.85
N ASP A 142 1.51 12.17 6.67
CA ASP A 142 1.98 13.47 6.21
C ASP A 142 3.36 13.73 6.82
N GLU A 143 4.30 14.18 5.99
CA GLU A 143 5.62 14.58 6.45
C GLU A 143 5.60 16.01 7.00
N LEU A 144 6.14 16.16 8.18
CA LEU A 144 6.33 17.46 8.83
C LEU A 144 7.80 17.88 8.77
N ALA A 145 8.09 19.12 9.10
CA ALA A 145 9.46 19.59 9.19
C ALA A 145 10.27 18.74 10.21
N SER A 146 11.58 18.59 9.96
CA SER A 146 12.53 17.85 10.82
C SER A 146 12.28 16.34 10.87
N ASP A 147 11.90 15.74 9.75
CA ASP A 147 11.68 14.29 9.59
C ASP A 147 10.61 13.73 10.56
N ARG A 148 9.72 14.58 11.05
CA ARG A 148 8.58 14.15 11.85
C ARG A 148 7.44 13.69 10.93
N LEU A 149 6.70 12.68 11.37
CA LEU A 149 5.51 12.21 10.67
C LEU A 149 4.25 12.55 11.47
N LEU A 150 3.22 13.01 10.78
CA LEU A 150 1.85 12.99 11.27
C LEU A 150 1.17 11.76 10.66
N VAL A 151 0.87 10.78 11.50
CA VAL A 151 0.31 9.49 11.07
C VAL A 151 -1.09 9.35 11.62
N SER A 152 -2.07 9.15 10.75
CA SER A 152 -3.42 8.76 11.14
C SER A 152 -3.51 7.24 11.16
N VAL A 153 -3.97 6.68 12.27
CA VAL A 153 -4.08 5.24 12.47
C VAL A 153 -5.54 4.87 12.66
N LEU A 154 -6.01 3.92 11.87
CA LEU A 154 -7.35 3.32 11.94
C LEU A 154 -7.27 2.07 12.82
N ALA A 155 -8.10 2.01 13.84
CA ALA A 155 -8.22 0.89 14.76
C ALA A 155 -9.67 0.74 15.20
N THR A 156 -9.97 -0.19 16.11
CA THR A 156 -11.28 -0.18 16.79
C THR A 156 -11.45 1.12 17.58
N GLU A 157 -12.69 1.58 17.76
CA GLU A 157 -12.99 2.79 18.53
C GLU A 157 -12.31 2.75 19.93
N ALA A 158 -12.40 1.62 20.62
CA ALA A 158 -11.79 1.43 21.94
C ALA A 158 -10.26 1.54 21.92
N ASP A 159 -9.60 0.95 20.90
CA ASP A 159 -8.15 1.04 20.73
C ASP A 159 -7.73 2.46 20.36
N ALA A 160 -8.48 3.13 19.48
CA ALA A 160 -8.21 4.51 19.07
C ALA A 160 -8.32 5.47 20.26
N GLU A 161 -9.33 5.31 21.13
CA GLU A 161 -9.48 6.06 22.37
C GLU A 161 -8.33 5.78 23.35
N ALA A 162 -7.93 4.52 23.51
CA ALA A 162 -6.80 4.15 24.36
C ALA A 162 -5.49 4.76 23.86
N VAL A 163 -5.25 4.76 22.54
CA VAL A 163 -4.09 5.41 21.93
C VAL A 163 -4.14 6.92 22.14
N ALA A 164 -5.29 7.57 21.92
CA ALA A 164 -5.48 9.00 22.11
C ALA A 164 -5.20 9.43 23.57
N ALA A 165 -5.66 8.64 24.54
CA ALA A 165 -5.46 8.90 25.96
C ALA A 165 -3.98 8.93 26.37
N VAL A 166 -3.14 8.11 25.73
CA VAL A 166 -1.70 8.03 26.04
C VAL A 166 -0.83 8.88 25.11
N ALA A 167 -1.36 9.33 23.97
CA ALA A 167 -0.60 10.09 22.98
C ALA A 167 -0.02 11.40 23.53
N SER A 168 -0.75 12.06 24.41
CA SER A 168 -0.31 13.32 25.03
C SER A 168 0.87 13.17 25.99
N ALA A 169 1.08 11.97 26.55
CA ALA A 169 2.20 11.67 27.43
C ALA A 169 3.51 11.40 26.66
N GLY A 170 3.44 11.22 25.34
CA GLY A 170 4.59 10.89 24.51
C GLY A 170 5.00 9.42 24.63
N GLY A 171 6.15 9.07 24.00
CA GLY A 171 6.72 7.72 24.11
C GLY A 171 6.01 6.64 23.29
N LEU A 172 5.11 7.03 22.39
CA LEU A 172 4.49 6.09 21.45
C LEU A 172 5.45 5.74 20.30
N ARG A 173 5.43 4.47 19.93
CA ARG A 173 6.17 3.93 18.78
C ARG A 173 5.26 3.08 17.92
N LEU A 174 5.43 3.17 16.60
CA LEU A 174 4.76 2.30 15.66
C LEU A 174 5.70 1.16 15.24
N VAL A 175 5.24 -0.05 15.44
CA VAL A 175 5.93 -1.29 15.04
C VAL A 175 5.18 -1.84 13.83
N LEU A 176 5.84 -1.85 12.68
CA LEU A 176 5.29 -2.46 11.48
C LEU A 176 5.18 -3.96 11.67
N VAL A 177 4.03 -4.51 11.33
CA VAL A 177 3.77 -5.96 11.37
C VAL A 177 3.39 -6.46 9.99
N SER A 178 3.72 -7.72 9.71
CA SER A 178 3.25 -8.36 8.47
C SER A 178 1.73 -8.55 8.51
N PRO A 179 1.08 -8.42 7.36
CA PRO A 179 -0.35 -8.73 7.22
C PRO A 179 -0.64 -10.21 7.51
#